data_a7c554bff0f0e56936f54466d16b1500
#
_entry.id   a7c554bff0f0e56936f54466d16b1500
#
_cell.length_a   1.000
_cell.length_b   1.000
_cell.length_c   1.000
_cell.angle_alpha   90.00
_cell.angle_beta   90.00
_cell.angle_gamma   90.00
#
_symmetry.space_group_name_H-M   'P 1'
#
loop_
_entity.id
_entity.type
_entity.pdbx_description
1 polymer ?
#
loop_
_entity_poly.entity_id
_entity_poly.type
_entity_poly.pdbx_seq_one_letter_code
_entity_poly.pdbx_strand_id
1 'polypeptide(L)'
;MYLDLDVILAELKGDDWLASDVELESIKEPKTSVATGIELQYVMEEKWGRDRVVRAHQEIASKNIELVPLTSEALDAATDLRAQYEALNVFDGVHLGSAAVLDEPIVSTDTLFPEIPEIEHIDPRDLE
;
A
#
# COMPACT_ATOMS: atom_id res chain seq x y z
N MET A 1 3.19 -4.33 -9.24
CA MET A 1 3.62 -3.26 -8.32
C MET A 1 2.85 -3.32 -7.02
N TYR A 2 3.53 -3.15 -5.92
CA TYR A 2 2.92 -3.13 -4.59
C TYR A 2 2.33 -1.75 -4.30
N LEU A 3 1.05 -1.69 -3.93
CA LEU A 3 0.36 -0.44 -3.65
C LEU A 3 0.30 -0.18 -2.15
N ASP A 4 0.77 0.99 -1.73
CA ASP A 4 0.60 1.45 -0.35
C ASP A 4 -0.85 1.87 -0.11
N LEU A 5 -1.22 1.99 1.15
CA LEU A 5 -2.58 2.33 1.54
C LEU A 5 -3.07 3.66 0.93
N ASP A 6 -2.20 4.67 0.82
CA ASP A 6 -2.59 5.97 0.27
C ASP A 6 -3.11 5.88 -1.17
N VAL A 7 -2.50 5.01 -1.98
CA VAL A 7 -2.94 4.79 -3.36
C VAL A 7 -4.30 4.07 -3.37
N ILE A 8 -4.47 3.09 -2.50
CA ILE A 8 -5.74 2.37 -2.35
C ILE A 8 -6.85 3.33 -1.90
N LEU A 9 -6.57 4.17 -0.90
CA LEU A 9 -7.54 5.13 -0.39
C LEU A 9 -7.97 6.14 -1.47
N ALA A 10 -7.03 6.59 -2.30
CA ALA A 10 -7.33 7.50 -3.40
C ALA A 10 -8.35 6.89 -4.36
N GLU A 11 -8.17 5.61 -4.70
CA GLU A 11 -9.10 4.90 -5.59
C GLU A 11 -10.48 4.71 -4.94
N LEU A 12 -10.52 4.47 -3.64
CA LEU A 12 -11.78 4.22 -2.93
C LEU A 12 -12.58 5.50 -2.67
N LYS A 13 -11.89 6.61 -2.46
CA LYS A 13 -12.55 7.89 -2.16
C LYS A 13 -13.18 8.55 -3.39
N GLY A 14 -12.62 8.32 -4.56
CA GLY A 14 -13.14 8.84 -5.81
C GLY A 14 -12.99 10.35 -6.03
N ASP A 15 -13.05 11.14 -4.97
CA ASP A 15 -12.92 12.60 -5.01
C ASP A 15 -11.61 13.11 -4.40
N ASP A 16 -10.71 12.20 -4.08
CA ASP A 16 -9.37 12.53 -3.59
C ASP A 16 -8.55 13.15 -4.71
N TRP A 17 -7.73 14.14 -4.38
CA TRP A 17 -6.87 14.81 -5.36
C TRP A 17 -5.93 13.83 -6.06
N LEU A 18 -5.48 12.81 -5.36
CA LEU A 18 -4.59 11.80 -5.92
C LEU A 18 -5.33 10.93 -6.94
N ALA A 19 -6.61 10.65 -6.72
CA ALA A 19 -7.41 9.84 -7.64
C ALA A 19 -7.51 10.46 -9.03
N SER A 20 -7.44 11.79 -9.15
CA SER A 20 -7.47 12.47 -10.43
C SER A 20 -6.15 12.38 -11.19
N ASP A 21 -5.05 12.11 -10.47
CA ASP A 21 -3.70 12.06 -11.03
C ASP A 21 -3.21 10.62 -11.25
N VAL A 22 -3.92 9.63 -10.73
CA VAL A 22 -3.53 8.23 -10.80
C VAL A 22 -4.57 7.43 -11.55
N GLU A 23 -4.13 6.74 -12.59
CA GLU A 23 -4.98 5.78 -13.28
C GLU A 23 -4.52 4.37 -12.90
N LEU A 24 -5.40 3.63 -12.24
CA LEU A 24 -5.10 2.26 -11.80
C LEU A 24 -4.68 1.38 -12.96
N GLU A 25 -5.25 1.61 -14.14
CA GLU A 25 -4.93 0.88 -15.35
C GLU A 25 -3.47 1.07 -15.79
N SER A 26 -2.83 2.16 -15.36
CA SER A 26 -1.41 2.41 -15.63
C SER A 26 -0.48 1.57 -14.75
N ILE A 27 -1.02 0.94 -13.72
CA ILE A 27 -0.24 0.16 -12.77
C ILE A 27 -0.26 -1.31 -13.21
N LYS A 28 0.92 -1.85 -13.50
CA LYS A 28 1.05 -3.25 -13.90
C LYS A 28 0.95 -4.18 -12.69
N GLU A 29 0.08 -5.17 -12.81
CA GLU A 29 -0.11 -6.20 -11.79
C GLU A 29 -0.24 -5.59 -10.40
N PRO A 30 -1.27 -4.73 -10.18
CA PRO A 30 -1.43 -4.08 -8.89
C PRO A 30 -1.72 -5.10 -7.80
N LYS A 31 -0.98 -5.00 -6.70
CA LYS A 31 -1.15 -5.90 -5.56
C LYS A 31 -0.92 -5.12 -4.26
N THR A 32 -1.47 -5.64 -3.19
CA THR A 32 -1.21 -5.14 -1.85
C THR A 32 -1.29 -6.33 -0.90
N SER A 33 -0.82 -6.16 0.33
CA SER A 33 -0.84 -7.26 1.27
C SER A 33 -2.07 -7.21 2.19
N VAL A 34 -2.28 -8.30 2.90
CA VAL A 34 -3.28 -8.41 3.97
C VAL A 34 -3.07 -7.31 5.02
N ALA A 35 -1.83 -6.85 5.22
CA ALA A 35 -1.54 -5.75 6.14
C ALA A 35 -2.26 -4.46 5.74
N THR A 36 -2.35 -4.16 4.44
CA THR A 36 -3.12 -3.02 3.97
C THR A 36 -4.60 -3.17 4.30
N GLY A 37 -5.13 -4.37 4.18
CA GLY A 37 -6.52 -4.66 4.55
C GLY A 37 -6.78 -4.38 6.02
N ILE A 38 -5.84 -4.74 6.90
CA ILE A 38 -5.93 -4.48 8.33
C ILE A 38 -5.85 -2.97 8.61
N GLU A 39 -4.89 -2.31 8.03
CA GLU A 39 -4.71 -0.86 8.19
C GLU A 39 -5.92 -0.09 7.69
N LEU A 40 -6.49 -0.51 6.57
CA LEU A 40 -7.69 0.08 5.99
C LEU A 40 -8.87 0.03 6.96
N GLN A 41 -9.03 -1.07 7.68
CA GLN A 41 -10.10 -1.20 8.67
C GLN A 41 -9.98 -0.14 9.77
N TYR A 42 -8.79 0.09 10.29
CA TYR A 42 -8.56 1.13 11.29
C TYR A 42 -8.92 2.51 10.75
N VAL A 43 -8.43 2.85 9.58
CA VAL A 43 -8.61 4.18 9.00
C VAL A 43 -10.07 4.44 8.63
N MET A 44 -10.70 3.50 7.97
CA MET A 44 -12.06 3.71 7.46
C MET A 44 -13.14 3.54 8.53
N GLU A 45 -12.97 2.60 9.46
CA GLU A 45 -13.94 2.41 10.53
C GLU A 45 -14.05 3.66 11.40
N GLU A 46 -12.92 4.29 11.68
CA GLU A 46 -12.89 5.51 12.48
C GLU A 46 -13.60 6.67 11.79
N LYS A 47 -13.45 6.80 10.47
CA LYS A 47 -14.00 7.93 9.71
C LYS A 47 -15.41 7.68 9.18
N TRP A 48 -15.72 6.47 8.75
CA TRP A 48 -16.93 6.17 8.00
C TRP A 48 -17.73 4.98 8.51
N GLY A 49 -17.27 4.28 9.56
CA GLY A 49 -17.97 3.16 10.18
C GLY A 49 -17.74 1.83 9.47
N ARG A 50 -18.24 0.77 10.07
CA ARG A 50 -18.00 -0.62 9.64
C ARG A 50 -18.60 -0.96 8.31
N ASP A 51 -19.76 -0.42 7.97
CA ASP A 51 -20.43 -0.69 6.69
C ASP A 51 -19.56 -0.23 5.52
N ARG A 52 -18.87 0.89 5.68
CA ARG A 52 -17.98 1.40 4.64
C ARG A 52 -16.74 0.51 4.47
N VAL A 53 -16.25 -0.08 5.57
CA VAL A 53 -15.12 -1.03 5.53
C VAL A 53 -15.48 -2.23 4.67
N VAL A 54 -16.67 -2.80 4.86
CA VAL A 54 -17.12 -3.95 4.05
C VAL A 54 -17.16 -3.60 2.57
N ARG A 55 -17.71 -2.44 2.23
CA ARG A 55 -17.78 -1.99 0.84
C ARG A 55 -16.39 -1.74 0.25
N ALA A 56 -15.50 -1.16 1.03
CA ALA A 56 -14.12 -0.92 0.58
C ALA A 56 -13.41 -2.21 0.23
N HIS A 57 -13.56 -3.23 1.07
CA HIS A 57 -12.96 -4.53 0.81
C HIS A 57 -13.48 -5.14 -0.49
N GLN A 58 -14.77 -5.02 -0.74
CA GLN A 58 -15.39 -5.48 -1.99
C GLN A 58 -14.91 -4.68 -3.20
N GLU A 59 -14.73 -3.36 -3.05
CA GLU A 59 -14.24 -2.49 -4.11
C GLU A 59 -12.81 -2.85 -4.52
N ILE A 60 -11.93 -3.15 -3.54
CA ILE A 60 -10.56 -3.58 -3.82
C ILE A 60 -10.56 -4.82 -4.70
N ALA A 61 -11.37 -5.81 -4.33
CA ALA A 61 -11.48 -7.05 -5.10
C ALA A 61 -12.00 -6.78 -6.53
N SER A 62 -12.95 -5.85 -6.67
CA SER A 62 -13.53 -5.52 -7.98
C SER A 62 -12.58 -4.77 -8.91
N LYS A 63 -11.53 -4.15 -8.36
CA LYS A 63 -10.55 -3.38 -9.15
C LYS A 63 -9.36 -4.22 -9.60
N ASN A 64 -9.43 -5.54 -9.43
CA ASN A 64 -8.36 -6.47 -9.80
C ASN A 64 -7.04 -6.20 -9.09
N ILE A 65 -7.10 -5.67 -7.88
CA ILE A 65 -5.93 -5.53 -7.02
C ILE A 65 -5.77 -6.86 -6.27
N GLU A 66 -4.66 -7.54 -6.51
CA GLU A 66 -4.39 -8.81 -5.84
C GLU A 66 -4.07 -8.56 -4.36
N LEU A 67 -4.74 -9.26 -3.48
CA LEU A 67 -4.47 -9.22 -2.05
C LEU A 67 -3.55 -10.38 -1.70
N VAL A 68 -2.27 -10.10 -1.45
CA VAL A 68 -1.29 -11.14 -1.16
C VAL A 68 -1.18 -11.40 0.34
N PRO A 69 -0.83 -12.63 0.74
CA PRO A 69 -0.66 -12.93 2.17
C PRO A 69 0.55 -12.21 2.74
N LEU A 70 0.47 -11.90 4.03
CA LEU A 70 1.63 -11.40 4.76
C LEU A 70 2.42 -12.61 5.25
N THR A 71 3.61 -12.80 4.70
CA THR A 71 4.45 -13.96 5.02
C THR A 71 5.38 -13.66 6.18
N SER A 72 5.93 -14.72 6.79
CA SER A 72 6.97 -14.57 7.82
C SER A 72 8.22 -13.90 7.26
N GLU A 73 8.56 -14.19 6.00
CA GLU A 73 9.70 -13.56 5.32
C GLU A 73 9.52 -12.06 5.19
N ALA A 74 8.30 -11.61 4.85
CA ALA A 74 7.99 -10.19 4.76
C ALA A 74 8.10 -9.52 6.14
N LEU A 75 7.65 -10.20 7.19
CA LEU A 75 7.77 -9.69 8.55
C LEU A 75 9.23 -9.59 8.98
N ASP A 76 10.04 -10.58 8.64
CA ASP A 76 11.48 -10.55 8.93
C ASP A 76 12.15 -9.38 8.20
N ALA A 77 11.85 -9.19 6.91
CA ALA A 77 12.37 -8.06 6.13
C ALA A 77 11.92 -6.73 6.73
N ALA A 78 10.67 -6.63 7.15
CA ALA A 78 10.14 -5.43 7.81
C ALA A 78 10.90 -5.12 9.09
N THR A 79 11.17 -6.14 9.89
CA THR A 79 11.91 -5.99 11.16
C THR A 79 13.33 -5.49 10.89
N ASP A 80 14.02 -6.05 9.91
CA ASP A 80 15.36 -5.62 9.54
C ASP A 80 15.39 -4.17 9.03
N LEU A 81 14.43 -3.79 8.21
CA LEU A 81 14.32 -2.41 7.72
C LEU A 81 14.07 -1.44 8.85
N ARG A 82 13.17 -1.77 9.78
CA ARG A 82 12.89 -0.91 10.93
C ARG A 82 14.08 -0.80 11.88
N ALA A 83 14.93 -1.83 11.96
CA ALA A 83 16.16 -1.76 12.74
C ALA A 83 17.17 -0.80 12.13
N GLN A 84 17.19 -0.66 10.81
CA GLN A 84 18.10 0.24 10.09
C GLN A 84 17.55 1.67 9.97
N TYR A 85 16.24 1.82 9.80
CA TYR A 85 15.58 3.10 9.51
C TYR A 85 14.57 3.42 10.60
N GLU A 86 15.03 4.16 11.58
CA GLU A 86 14.26 4.47 12.80
C GLU A 86 12.94 5.20 12.53
N ALA A 87 12.87 5.95 11.43
CA ALA A 87 11.66 6.69 11.07
C ALA A 87 10.50 5.80 10.62
N LEU A 88 10.75 4.53 10.27
CA LEU A 88 9.71 3.61 9.82
C LEU A 88 8.84 3.13 10.98
N ASN A 89 7.53 3.33 10.87
CA ASN A 89 6.58 2.72 11.80
C ASN A 89 6.31 1.26 11.40
N VAL A 90 5.44 0.58 12.14
CA VAL A 90 5.17 -0.84 11.92
C VAL A 90 4.61 -1.10 10.52
N PHE A 91 3.60 -0.33 10.11
CA PHE A 91 2.98 -0.54 8.80
C PHE A 91 3.92 -0.16 7.65
N ASP A 92 4.69 0.93 7.79
CA ASP A 92 5.71 1.28 6.79
C ASP A 92 6.67 0.12 6.56
N GLY A 93 7.17 -0.45 7.64
CA GLY A 93 8.09 -1.58 7.59
C GLY A 93 7.46 -2.78 6.90
N VAL A 94 6.21 -3.10 7.25
CA VAL A 94 5.51 -4.25 6.68
C VAL A 94 5.27 -4.07 5.17
N HIS A 95 4.89 -2.88 4.74
CA HIS A 95 4.69 -2.61 3.31
C HIS A 95 5.99 -2.71 2.53
N LEU A 96 7.05 -2.09 3.03
CA LEU A 96 8.37 -2.17 2.39
C LEU A 96 8.92 -3.59 2.40
N GLY A 97 8.77 -4.30 3.50
CA GLY A 97 9.19 -5.69 3.61
C GLY A 97 8.43 -6.61 2.65
N SER A 98 7.16 -6.38 2.49
CA SER A 98 6.32 -7.12 1.53
C SER A 98 6.77 -6.86 0.09
N ALA A 99 7.00 -5.61 -0.26
CA ALA A 99 7.49 -5.25 -1.59
C ALA A 99 8.86 -5.88 -1.86
N ALA A 100 9.74 -5.88 -0.87
CA ALA A 100 11.08 -6.49 -0.99
C ALA A 100 11.00 -7.99 -1.27
N VAL A 101 10.17 -8.71 -0.51
CA VAL A 101 10.03 -10.16 -0.66
C VAL A 101 9.39 -10.52 -1.99
N LEU A 102 8.45 -9.70 -2.47
CA LEU A 102 7.81 -9.88 -3.76
C LEU A 102 8.70 -9.44 -4.94
N ASP A 103 9.81 -8.78 -4.64
CA ASP A 103 10.69 -8.16 -5.64
C ASP A 103 9.91 -7.21 -6.56
N GLU A 104 9.09 -6.37 -5.95
CA GLU A 104 8.22 -5.43 -6.64
C GLU A 104 8.52 -4.00 -6.17
N PRO A 105 8.40 -3.01 -7.06
CA PRO A 105 8.45 -1.63 -6.60
C PRO A 105 7.22 -1.31 -5.77
N ILE A 106 7.37 -0.36 -4.84
CA ILE A 106 6.26 0.15 -4.05
C ILE A 106 5.77 1.46 -4.64
N VAL A 107 4.45 1.56 -4.83
CA VAL A 107 3.79 2.77 -5.33
C VAL A 107 3.20 3.50 -4.12
N SER A 108 3.69 4.69 -3.84
CA SER A 108 3.30 5.46 -2.66
C SER A 108 3.65 6.93 -2.84
N THR A 109 2.90 7.82 -2.18
CA THR A 109 3.24 9.23 -2.08
C THR A 109 4.09 9.56 -0.86
N ASP A 110 4.42 8.56 -0.04
CA ASP A 110 5.21 8.76 1.18
C ASP A 110 6.62 9.21 0.83
N THR A 111 7.01 10.39 1.32
CA THR A 111 8.31 10.98 1.02
C THR A 111 9.47 10.27 1.74
N LEU A 112 9.17 9.42 2.70
CA LEU A 112 10.18 8.63 3.40
C LEU A 112 10.68 7.46 2.53
N PHE A 113 9.80 6.86 1.74
CA PHE A 113 10.13 5.64 0.97
C PHE A 113 11.24 5.83 -0.06
N PRO A 114 11.36 6.97 -0.76
CA PRO A 114 12.52 7.19 -1.64
C PRO A 114 13.88 7.15 -0.92
N GLU A 115 13.88 7.33 0.40
CA GLU A 115 15.11 7.29 1.21
C GLU A 115 15.52 5.87 1.59
N ILE A 116 14.74 4.85 1.19
CA ILE A 116 15.00 3.45 1.48
C ILE A 116 15.47 2.78 0.19
N PRO A 117 16.80 2.73 -0.08
CA PRO A 117 17.30 2.29 -1.38
C PRO A 117 17.10 0.81 -1.68
N GLU A 118 16.81 0.00 -0.66
CA GLU A 118 16.60 -1.44 -0.83
C GLU A 118 15.35 -1.76 -1.65
N ILE A 119 14.38 -0.84 -1.70
CA ILE A 119 13.11 -1.05 -2.41
C ILE A 119 12.94 0.09 -3.42
N GLU A 120 12.66 -0.25 -4.68
CA GLU A 120 12.33 0.75 -5.69
C GLU A 120 11.02 1.43 -5.33
N HIS A 121 11.02 2.76 -5.33
CA HIS A 121 9.84 3.57 -5.05
C HIS A 121 9.37 4.28 -6.31
N ILE A 122 8.06 4.25 -6.52
CA ILE A 122 7.42 4.98 -7.62
C ILE A 122 6.35 5.89 -7.02
N ASP A 123 6.43 7.17 -7.31
CA ASP A 123 5.36 8.10 -6.96
C ASP A 123 4.22 7.88 -7.97
N PRO A 124 2.99 7.62 -7.50
CA PRO A 124 1.88 7.33 -8.42
C PRO A 124 1.57 8.47 -9.38
N ARG A 125 1.95 9.69 -9.05
CA ARG A 125 1.74 10.85 -9.94
C ARG A 125 2.67 10.83 -11.15
N ASP A 126 3.74 10.04 -11.10
CA ASP A 126 4.70 9.89 -12.17
C ASP A 126 4.32 8.75 -13.15
N LEU A 127 3.26 8.02 -12.86
CA LEU A 127 2.75 6.97 -13.74
C LEU A 127 1.91 7.57 -14.86
N GLU A 128 2.11 7.04 -16.06
CA GLU A 128 1.34 7.46 -17.24
C GLU A 128 0.47 6.32 -17.77
#